data_f339cb3095511b67073ad94cb2a200b0
#
_entry.id   f339cb3095511b67073ad94cb2a200b0
#
_cell.length_a   1.000
_cell.length_b   1.000
_cell.length_c   1.000
_cell.angle_alpha   90.00
_cell.angle_beta   90.00
_cell.angle_gamma   90.00
#
_symmetry.space_group_name_H-M   'P 1'
#
loop_
_entity.id
_entity.type
_entity.pdbx_description
1 polymer ?
#
loop_
_entity_poly.entity_id
_entity_poly.type
_entity_poly.pdbx_seq_one_letter_code
_entity_poly.pdbx_strand_id
1 'polypeptide(L)' 'MDETLEQRIVELETRLAFQEQALAELGDALAALRMETARNTEVVRRGLEELKQARGTFYADPADEPPPPHY' A
#
# COMPACT_ATOMS: atom_id res chain seq x y z
N MET A 1 30.56 39.13 17.37
CA MET A 1 30.22 38.80 16.01
C MET A 1 30.39 37.33 15.78
N ASP A 2 31.55 36.81 16.12
CA ASP A 2 31.77 35.39 15.90
C ASP A 2 30.79 34.55 16.71
N GLU A 3 30.46 35.00 17.91
CA GLU A 3 29.49 34.25 18.73
C GLU A 3 28.13 34.20 18.08
N THR A 4 27.71 35.31 17.47
CA THR A 4 26.43 35.36 16.81
C THR A 4 26.38 34.40 15.63
N LEU A 5 27.45 34.35 14.85
CA LEU A 5 27.51 33.41 13.74
C LEU A 5 27.56 31.99 14.24
N GLU A 6 28.31 31.70 15.27
CA GLU A 6 28.36 30.38 15.83
C GLU A 6 27.01 29.95 16.34
N GLN A 7 26.30 30.87 17.01
CA GLN A 7 24.97 30.54 17.49
C GLN A 7 24.01 30.24 16.36
N ARG A 8 24.10 30.99 15.26
CA ARG A 8 23.26 30.73 14.12
C ARG A 8 23.58 29.40 13.49
N ILE A 9 24.85 29.05 13.43
CA ILE A 9 25.25 27.78 12.85
C ILE A 9 24.71 26.63 13.73
N VAL A 10 24.87 26.76 15.04
CA VAL A 10 24.36 25.73 15.93
C VAL A 10 22.85 25.59 15.79
N GLU A 11 22.14 26.70 15.69
CA GLU A 11 20.71 26.67 15.52
C GLU A 11 20.32 26.01 14.22
N LEU A 12 21.02 26.35 13.14
CA LEU A 12 20.73 25.75 11.85
C LEU A 12 21.04 24.27 11.84
N GLU A 13 22.15 23.88 12.47
CA GLU A 13 22.48 22.47 12.56
C GLU A 13 21.41 21.70 13.36
N THR A 14 20.92 22.32 14.42
CA THR A 14 19.87 21.70 15.21
C THR A 14 18.61 21.52 14.39
N ARG A 15 18.21 22.55 13.65
CA ARG A 15 17.05 22.45 12.79
C ARG A 15 17.23 21.40 11.72
N LEU A 16 18.43 21.35 11.14
CA LEU A 16 18.71 20.36 10.11
C LEU A 16 18.60 18.96 10.67
N ALA A 17 19.13 18.74 11.87
CA ALA A 17 19.04 17.43 12.49
C ALA A 17 17.58 17.01 12.71
N PHE A 18 16.76 17.94 13.17
CA PHE A 18 15.33 17.66 13.35
C PHE A 18 14.68 17.34 12.01
N GLN A 19 15.01 18.09 10.98
CA GLN A 19 14.43 17.85 9.67
C GLN A 19 14.86 16.50 9.11
N GLU A 20 16.12 16.16 9.29
CA GLU A 20 16.61 14.87 8.82
C GLU A 20 15.89 13.72 9.52
N GLN A 21 15.69 13.88 10.81
CA GLN A 21 14.96 12.85 11.55
C GLN A 21 13.52 12.77 11.10
N ALA A 22 12.87 13.90 10.89
CA ALA A 22 11.50 13.91 10.41
C ALA A 22 11.39 13.27 9.03
N LEU A 23 12.35 13.55 8.16
CA LEU A 23 12.35 12.92 6.84
C LEU A 23 12.54 11.43 6.93
N ALA A 24 13.41 10.98 7.83
CA ALA A 24 13.61 9.55 8.01
C ALA A 24 12.33 8.87 8.49
N GLU A 25 11.63 9.50 9.44
CA GLU A 25 10.38 8.94 9.94
C GLU A 25 9.31 8.94 8.86
N LEU A 26 9.25 9.99 8.06
CA LEU A 26 8.31 10.02 6.94
C LEU A 26 8.63 8.94 5.93
N GLY A 27 9.90 8.72 5.66
CA GLY A 27 10.32 7.67 4.76
C GLY A 27 9.89 6.31 5.25
N ASP A 28 10.08 6.05 6.55
CA ASP A 28 9.66 4.78 7.12
C ASP A 28 8.14 4.62 7.04
N ALA A 29 7.42 5.69 7.36
CA ALA A 29 5.96 5.64 7.32
C ALA A 29 5.47 5.39 5.89
N LEU A 30 6.12 6.04 4.92
CA LEU A 30 5.74 5.84 3.53
C LEU A 30 6.02 4.43 3.07
N ALA A 31 7.14 3.86 3.48
CA ALA A 31 7.46 2.48 3.14
C ALA A 31 6.43 1.53 3.73
N ALA A 32 6.05 1.75 4.99
CA ALA A 32 5.04 0.92 5.63
C ALA A 32 3.71 1.04 4.92
N LEU A 33 3.34 2.25 4.51
CA LEU A 33 2.09 2.47 3.80
C LEU A 33 2.08 1.78 2.46
N ARG A 34 3.20 1.80 1.76
CA ARG A 34 3.30 1.12 0.46
C ARG A 34 3.15 -0.38 0.62
N MET A 35 3.73 -0.93 1.67
CA MET A 35 3.58 -2.36 1.94
C MET A 35 2.15 -2.71 2.27
N GLU A 36 1.51 -1.87 3.07
CA GLU A 36 0.11 -2.11 3.41
C GLU A 36 -0.78 -2.03 2.18
N THR A 37 -0.52 -1.05 1.31
CA THR A 37 -1.28 -0.90 0.07
C THR A 37 -1.09 -2.13 -0.81
N ALA A 38 0.13 -2.64 -0.90
CA ALA A 38 0.38 -3.82 -1.70
C ALA A 38 -0.36 -5.03 -1.15
N ARG A 39 -0.38 -5.18 0.16
CA ARG A 39 -1.12 -6.28 0.77
C ARG A 39 -2.61 -6.15 0.52
N ASN A 40 -3.14 -4.93 0.66
CA ASN A 40 -4.56 -4.70 0.42
C ASN A 40 -4.93 -4.99 -1.03
N THR A 41 -4.07 -4.58 -1.96
CA THR A 41 -4.29 -4.85 -3.37
C THR A 41 -4.34 -6.35 -3.63
N GLU A 42 -3.46 -7.10 -3.00
CA GLU A 42 -3.44 -8.54 -3.18
C GLU A 42 -4.68 -9.19 -2.59
N VAL A 43 -5.14 -8.71 -1.43
CA VAL A 43 -6.36 -9.24 -0.83
C VAL A 43 -7.55 -8.99 -1.73
N VAL A 44 -7.65 -7.79 -2.29
CA VAL A 44 -8.75 -7.45 -3.19
C VAL A 44 -8.67 -8.31 -4.45
N ARG A 45 -7.47 -8.49 -4.99
CA ARG A 45 -7.30 -9.30 -6.19
C ARG A 45 -7.77 -10.73 -5.94
N ARG A 46 -7.38 -11.30 -4.81
CA ARG A 46 -7.81 -12.66 -4.47
C ARG A 46 -9.30 -12.74 -4.26
N GLY A 47 -9.88 -11.73 -3.59
CA GLY A 47 -11.31 -11.71 -3.38
C GLY A 47 -12.06 -11.66 -4.68
N LEU A 48 -11.60 -10.84 -5.61
CA LEU A 48 -12.23 -10.76 -6.92
C LEU A 48 -12.10 -12.07 -7.69
N GLU A 49 -10.96 -12.71 -7.57
CA GLU A 49 -10.75 -13.97 -8.25
C GLU A 49 -11.69 -15.05 -7.68
N GLU A 50 -11.80 -15.08 -6.37
CA GLU A 50 -12.71 -16.05 -5.74
C GLU A 50 -14.15 -15.77 -6.11
N LEU A 51 -14.50 -14.50 -6.18
CA LEU A 51 -15.85 -14.14 -6.56
C LEU A 51 -16.13 -14.56 -7.99
N LYS A 52 -15.18 -14.39 -8.88
CA LYS A 52 -15.34 -14.83 -10.26
C LYS A 52 -15.54 -16.33 -10.33
N GLN A 53 -14.78 -17.08 -9.57
CA GLN A 53 -14.93 -18.51 -9.55
C GLN A 53 -16.27 -18.92 -9.00
N ALA A 54 -16.72 -18.26 -7.94
CA ALA A 54 -18.02 -18.56 -7.37
C ALA A 54 -19.12 -18.25 -8.37
N ARG A 55 -19.02 -17.13 -9.06
CA ARG A 55 -20.02 -16.79 -10.05
C ARG A 55 -20.01 -17.78 -11.20
N GLY A 56 -18.83 -18.20 -11.61
CA GLY A 56 -18.73 -19.21 -12.63
C GLY A 56 -19.42 -20.50 -12.20
N THR A 57 -19.27 -20.85 -10.95
CA THR A 57 -19.89 -22.05 -10.44
C THR A 57 -21.40 -21.91 -10.39
N PHE A 58 -21.87 -20.76 -9.92
CA PHE A 58 -23.30 -20.57 -9.76
C PHE A 58 -24.03 -20.30 -11.07
N TYR A 59 -23.41 -19.53 -11.94
CA TYR A 59 -24.09 -19.07 -13.12
C TYR A 59 -23.72 -19.86 -14.34
N ALA A 60 -22.94 -20.87 -14.13
CA ALA A 60 -22.62 -21.62 -15.17
C ALA A 60 -23.69 -22.37 -15.52
N ASP A 61 -24.22 -22.71 -15.72
CA ASP A 61 -24.87 -23.49 -15.85
C ASP A 61 -25.71 -23.77 -16.70
N PRO A 62 -26.77 -23.41 -16.76
CA PRO A 62 -27.55 -24.07 -17.70
C PRO A 62 -27.05 -23.92 -19.07
N ALA A 63 -26.43 -22.83 -19.34
CA ALA A 63 -25.94 -22.62 -20.64
C ALA A 63 -24.67 -23.33 -20.89
N ASP A 64 -23.86 -23.43 -19.90
CA ASP A 64 -22.61 -24.08 -19.99
C ASP A 64 -22.71 -25.49 -19.59
N GLU A 65 -23.77 -25.86 -18.90
CA GLU A 65 -23.92 -27.16 -18.58
C GLU A 65 -24.25 -27.90 -19.73
N PRO A 66 -23.76 -29.01 -19.86
CA PRO A 66 -24.14 -29.86 -20.90
C PRO A 66 -25.56 -30.02 -20.74
N PRO A 67 -26.18 -29.92 -21.76
CA PRO A 67 -27.53 -30.10 -21.69
C PRO A 67 -27.73 -31.38 -21.10
N PRO A 68 -28.61 -31.41 -20.39
CA PRO A 68 -28.88 -32.57 -19.86
C PRO A 68 -29.03 -33.45 -20.89
N PRO A 69 -28.72 -34.29 -20.69
CA PRO A 69 -28.67 -35.03 -21.63
C PRO A 69 -29.78 -35.23 -22.29
N HIS A 70 -30.22 -34.84 -22.46
CA HIS A 70 -30.83 -34.83 -22.93
C HIS A 70 -31.29 -35.18 -23.47
N TYR A 71 -31.31 -34.94 -23.47
CA TYR A 71 -31.71 -34.82 -23.95
C TYR A 71 -31.62 -34.97 -24.65
#